data_79cb4ae0d01ca90f79fc410b0d6e927f
#
_entry.id   79cb4ae0d01ca90f79fc410b0d6e927f
#
_cell.length_a   1.000
_cell.length_b   1.000
_cell.length_c   1.000
_cell.angle_alpha   90.00
_cell.angle_beta   90.00
_cell.angle_gamma   90.00
#
_symmetry.space_group_name_H-M   'P 1'
#
loop_
_entity.id
_entity.type
_entity.pdbx_description
1 polymer ?
#
loop_
_entity_poly.entity_id
_entity_poly.type
_entity_poly.pdbx_seq_one_letter_code
_entity_poly.pdbx_strand_id
1 'polypeptide(L)'
;MCFSFIVLVRYKENIGGGCLNVLYNTPNLLILTMEKIIFHEDRNFQGRFHECDNDSGDLHTYFSRCNSVRVEGGFWVIYERPNFMGYQYVLSPGEYPDYQRWLGVNDTIRSCRVVRNVGNSWRLKVWEKPNFEGQTMEVGDNMPVLHERWHSRDLHSCKVFEGAWIFYEHPNYRGRQYLMERGEYRRHSEWGGVQPAVGSIRRVKEH
;
A
#
# COMPACT_ATOMS: atom_id res chain seq x y z
N MET A 1 -30.74 -13.07 -22.06
CA MET A 1 -30.64 -11.65 -22.43
C MET A 1 -29.31 -11.15 -21.93
N CYS A 2 -28.32 -11.05 -22.84
CA CYS A 2 -27.01 -10.47 -22.51
C CYS A 2 -27.11 -8.96 -22.60
N PHE A 3 -26.89 -8.27 -21.49
CA PHE A 3 -26.67 -6.83 -21.50
C PHE A 3 -25.20 -6.57 -21.80
N SER A 4 -24.91 -6.15 -23.02
CA SER A 4 -23.61 -5.58 -23.38
C SER A 4 -23.54 -4.16 -22.84
N PHE A 5 -22.69 -3.92 -21.86
CA PHE A 5 -22.31 -2.56 -21.49
C PHE A 5 -21.27 -2.06 -22.47
N ILE A 6 -21.63 -1.09 -23.29
CA ILE A 6 -20.70 -0.35 -24.14
C ILE A 6 -20.05 0.71 -23.25
N VAL A 7 -18.78 0.52 -22.91
CA VAL A 7 -17.99 1.57 -22.27
C VAL A 7 -17.36 2.41 -23.37
N LEU A 8 -17.79 3.67 -23.46
CA LEU A 8 -17.22 4.68 -24.36
C LEU A 8 -15.86 5.11 -23.79
N VAL A 9 -14.77 4.65 -24.39
CA VAL A 9 -13.42 5.13 -24.08
C VAL A 9 -13.21 6.46 -24.80
N ARG A 10 -13.14 7.57 -24.05
CA ARG A 10 -12.66 8.85 -24.59
C ARG A 10 -11.13 8.86 -24.54
N TYR A 11 -10.50 8.85 -25.71
CA TYR A 11 -9.10 9.18 -25.83
C TYR A 11 -8.89 10.65 -25.43
N LYS A 12 -8.09 10.88 -24.40
CA LYS A 12 -7.38 12.15 -24.18
C LYS A 12 -5.89 11.82 -24.24
N GLU A 13 -5.28 12.09 -25.38
CA GLU A 13 -3.85 12.24 -25.44
C GLU A 13 -3.48 13.46 -24.62
N ASN A 14 -2.87 13.24 -23.47
CA ASN A 14 -2.15 14.29 -22.76
C ASN A 14 -0.81 13.73 -22.29
N ILE A 15 0.21 14.27 -22.88
CA ILE A 15 1.64 14.06 -22.63
C ILE A 15 1.96 14.64 -21.24
N GLY A 16 1.83 13.85 -20.19
CA GLY A 16 2.14 14.26 -18.83
C GLY A 16 1.87 13.14 -17.83
N GLY A 17 2.85 12.31 -17.63
CA GLY A 17 3.27 11.71 -16.37
C GLY A 17 2.32 10.83 -15.53
N GLY A 18 1.27 10.25 -16.06
CA GLY A 18 0.43 9.28 -15.32
C GLY A 18 0.86 7.84 -15.60
N CYS A 19 1.03 7.00 -14.56
CA CYS A 19 1.27 5.56 -14.74
C CYS A 19 -0.01 4.85 -15.14
N LEU A 20 -0.08 4.39 -16.37
CA LEU A 20 -1.17 3.59 -16.92
C LEU A 20 -0.86 2.11 -16.69
N ASN A 21 -1.61 1.43 -15.84
CA ASN A 21 -1.53 -0.03 -15.72
C ASN A 21 -2.50 -0.67 -16.72
N VAL A 22 -1.95 -1.35 -17.72
CA VAL A 22 -2.72 -2.04 -18.74
C VAL A 22 -2.87 -3.51 -18.37
N LEU A 23 -4.08 -3.95 -18.05
CA LEU A 23 -4.41 -5.36 -17.86
C LEU A 23 -5.07 -5.93 -19.12
N TYR A 24 -4.43 -6.92 -19.74
CA TYR A 24 -5.00 -7.66 -20.86
C TYR A 24 -5.84 -8.83 -20.34
N ASN A 25 -7.14 -8.79 -20.55
CA ASN A 25 -7.99 -9.94 -20.24
C ASN A 25 -8.96 -10.18 -21.43
N THR A 26 -8.62 -11.17 -22.25
CA THR A 26 -9.30 -11.69 -23.45
C THR A 26 -9.41 -10.75 -24.65
N PRO A 27 -9.56 -11.26 -25.89
CA PRO A 27 -9.03 -10.61 -27.07
C PRO A 27 -9.73 -9.27 -27.32
N ASN A 28 -9.04 -8.18 -27.11
CA ASN A 28 -9.36 -6.79 -27.46
C ASN A 28 -10.05 -5.89 -26.41
N LEU A 29 -10.08 -6.21 -25.12
CA LEU A 29 -10.51 -5.21 -24.14
C LEU A 29 -9.31 -4.76 -23.29
N LEU A 30 -8.85 -3.53 -23.54
CA LEU A 30 -7.88 -2.83 -22.73
C LEU A 30 -8.62 -2.23 -21.53
N ILE A 31 -8.51 -2.84 -20.36
CA ILE A 31 -9.05 -2.25 -19.12
C ILE A 31 -7.99 -1.29 -18.59
N LEU A 32 -8.21 -0.01 -18.78
CA LEU A 32 -7.41 1.05 -18.17
C LEU A 32 -7.88 1.23 -16.73
N THR A 33 -7.17 0.70 -15.78
CA THR A 33 -7.40 1.04 -14.36
C THR A 33 -6.67 2.35 -14.09
N MET A 34 -7.43 3.41 -13.85
CA MET A 34 -6.86 4.68 -13.40
C MET A 34 -6.62 4.59 -11.90
N GLU A 35 -5.39 4.83 -11.50
CA GLU A 35 -5.05 4.96 -10.09
C GLU A 35 -5.58 6.30 -9.60
N LYS A 36 -6.43 6.27 -8.57
CA LYS A 36 -7.04 7.49 -8.04
C LYS A 36 -7.38 7.35 -6.57
N ILE A 37 -6.97 8.34 -5.79
CA ILE A 37 -7.28 8.49 -4.38
C ILE A 37 -7.84 9.89 -4.11
N ILE A 38 -8.86 9.99 -3.27
CA ILE A 38 -9.52 11.24 -2.89
C ILE A 38 -9.46 11.39 -1.38
N PHE A 39 -8.84 12.46 -0.93
CA PHE A 39 -8.72 12.83 0.47
C PHE A 39 -9.78 13.84 0.86
N HIS A 40 -10.40 13.68 2.04
CA HIS A 40 -11.37 14.62 2.60
C HIS A 40 -10.95 15.07 4.00
N GLU A 41 -11.14 16.35 4.31
CA GLU A 41 -10.80 16.90 5.62
C GLU A 41 -11.65 16.33 6.74
N ASP A 42 -12.93 16.11 6.49
CA ASP A 42 -13.89 15.67 7.49
C ASP A 42 -14.27 14.19 7.30
N ARG A 43 -14.92 13.63 8.30
CA ARG A 43 -15.47 12.28 8.26
C ARG A 43 -16.58 12.16 7.20
N ASN A 44 -16.85 10.93 6.77
CA ASN A 44 -17.91 10.62 5.82
C ASN A 44 -17.82 11.41 4.52
N PHE A 45 -16.58 11.67 4.06
CA PHE A 45 -16.30 12.30 2.77
C PHE A 45 -16.82 13.74 2.67
N GLN A 46 -16.77 14.46 3.78
CA GLN A 46 -17.16 15.85 3.89
C GLN A 46 -15.95 16.79 3.96
N GLY A 47 -16.23 18.10 3.90
CA GLY A 47 -15.21 19.14 3.95
C GLY A 47 -14.47 19.35 2.62
N ARG A 48 -13.34 20.04 2.69
CA ARG A 48 -12.47 20.21 1.51
C ARG A 48 -11.93 18.86 1.09
N PHE A 49 -11.72 18.69 -0.21
CA PHE A 49 -11.16 17.48 -0.76
C PHE A 49 -10.03 17.78 -1.75
N HIS A 50 -9.20 16.77 -1.97
CA HIS A 50 -8.13 16.80 -2.95
C HIS A 50 -7.99 15.41 -3.60
N GLU A 51 -7.82 15.39 -4.92
CA GLU A 51 -7.66 14.16 -5.71
C GLU A 51 -6.20 14.01 -6.14
N CYS A 52 -5.69 12.80 -6.04
CA CYS A 52 -4.38 12.42 -6.58
C CYS A 52 -4.54 11.23 -7.52
N ASP A 53 -3.82 11.28 -8.64
CA ASP A 53 -3.63 10.18 -9.60
C ASP A 53 -2.17 9.75 -9.69
N ASN A 54 -1.29 10.40 -8.93
CA ASN A 54 0.16 10.17 -8.88
C ASN A 54 0.71 10.34 -7.46
N ASP A 55 1.98 9.97 -7.27
CA ASP A 55 2.72 10.23 -6.05
C ASP A 55 2.71 11.73 -5.72
N SER A 56 2.43 12.07 -4.48
CA SER A 56 2.50 13.43 -3.95
C SER A 56 3.36 13.48 -2.71
N GLY A 57 4.48 14.18 -2.79
CA GLY A 57 5.43 14.33 -1.69
C GLY A 57 4.97 15.29 -0.60
N ASP A 58 4.01 16.16 -0.89
CA ASP A 58 3.46 17.09 0.10
C ASP A 58 1.99 17.44 -0.22
N LEU A 59 1.11 17.12 0.70
CA LEU A 59 -0.32 17.40 0.64
C LEU A 59 -0.74 18.57 1.53
N HIS A 60 0.20 19.20 2.23
CA HIS A 60 -0.09 20.23 3.23
C HIS A 60 -0.84 21.43 2.65
N THR A 61 -0.58 21.79 1.39
CA THR A 61 -1.23 22.93 0.73
C THR A 61 -2.68 22.71 0.39
N TYR A 62 -3.14 21.46 0.35
CA TYR A 62 -4.49 21.10 -0.07
C TYR A 62 -5.47 20.96 1.10
N PHE A 63 -4.98 20.43 2.22
CA PHE A 63 -5.80 20.23 3.43
C PHE A 63 -4.93 20.23 4.70
N SER A 64 -5.53 20.60 5.83
CA SER A 64 -4.87 20.65 7.14
C SER A 64 -5.01 19.34 7.94
N ARG A 65 -6.04 18.57 7.67
CA ARG A 65 -6.34 17.27 8.27
C ARG A 65 -6.98 16.36 7.23
N CYS A 66 -6.92 15.05 7.44
CA CYS A 66 -7.55 14.05 6.58
C CYS A 66 -8.33 13.04 7.45
N ASN A 67 -9.63 13.13 7.41
CA ASN A 67 -10.51 12.26 8.21
C ASN A 67 -11.21 11.18 7.41
N SER A 68 -11.28 11.27 6.09
CA SER A 68 -11.81 10.20 5.25
C SER A 68 -11.15 10.17 3.88
N VAL A 69 -11.16 8.98 3.27
CA VAL A 69 -10.49 8.72 1.99
C VAL A 69 -11.35 7.79 1.14
N ARG A 70 -11.39 8.06 -0.18
CA ARG A 70 -11.86 7.12 -1.19
C ARG A 70 -10.71 6.71 -2.08
N VAL A 71 -10.55 5.42 -2.30
CA VAL A 71 -9.64 4.86 -3.29
C VAL A 71 -10.48 4.30 -4.44
N GLU A 72 -10.49 5.01 -5.56
CA GLU A 72 -11.29 4.63 -6.73
C GLU A 72 -10.54 3.64 -7.63
N GLY A 73 -9.20 3.61 -7.55
CA GLY A 73 -8.38 2.66 -8.28
C GLY A 73 -6.96 2.62 -7.79
N GLY A 74 -6.30 1.48 -8.04
CA GLY A 74 -4.95 1.21 -7.57
C GLY A 74 -4.86 0.94 -6.06
N PHE A 75 -3.65 0.65 -5.62
CA PHE A 75 -3.31 0.53 -4.20
C PHE A 75 -2.43 1.71 -3.82
N TRP A 76 -2.68 2.28 -2.66
CA TRP A 76 -2.01 3.49 -2.21
C TRP A 76 -1.35 3.28 -0.87
N VAL A 77 -0.23 3.95 -0.65
CA VAL A 77 0.31 4.15 0.68
C VAL A 77 0.25 5.64 1.02
N ILE A 78 -0.34 5.94 2.17
CA ILE A 78 -0.46 7.30 2.69
C ILE A 78 0.43 7.45 3.91
N TYR A 79 1.04 8.62 4.07
CA TYR A 79 2.05 8.88 5.09
C TYR A 79 1.67 10.07 5.96
N GLU A 80 2.02 9.96 7.25
CA GLU A 80 1.80 11.01 8.24
C GLU A 80 2.56 12.30 7.93
N ARG A 81 3.75 12.18 7.34
CA ARG A 81 4.65 13.31 7.08
C ARG A 81 4.91 13.52 5.61
N PRO A 82 5.37 14.73 5.21
CA PRO A 82 5.87 14.95 3.85
C PRO A 82 7.01 14.00 3.49
N ASN A 83 7.25 13.86 2.19
CA ASN A 83 8.32 13.06 1.62
C ASN A 83 8.30 11.58 2.06
N PHE A 84 7.09 11.02 2.18
CA PHE A 84 6.86 9.59 2.44
C PHE A 84 7.46 9.12 3.78
N MET A 85 7.34 9.94 4.80
CA MET A 85 7.89 9.69 6.13
C MET A 85 6.81 9.54 7.21
N GLY A 86 7.23 9.02 8.37
CA GLY A 86 6.36 8.80 9.52
C GLY A 86 5.54 7.52 9.43
N TYR A 87 4.38 7.50 10.07
CA TYR A 87 3.44 6.39 9.95
C TYR A 87 2.97 6.25 8.50
N GLN A 88 2.89 5.02 8.04
CA GLN A 88 2.37 4.69 6.73
C GLN A 88 1.19 3.73 6.82
N TYR A 89 0.24 3.88 5.91
CA TYR A 89 -0.97 3.06 5.86
C TYR A 89 -1.23 2.66 4.42
N VAL A 90 -1.37 1.36 4.18
CA VAL A 90 -1.61 0.82 2.84
C VAL A 90 -3.11 0.64 2.63
N LEU A 91 -3.63 1.28 1.60
CA LEU A 91 -5.05 1.30 1.25
C LEU A 91 -5.30 0.52 -0.05
N SER A 92 -6.28 -0.36 -0.03
CA SER A 92 -6.87 -0.99 -1.23
C SER A 92 -8.03 -0.15 -1.76
N PRO A 93 -8.51 -0.39 -2.99
CA PRO A 93 -9.74 0.23 -3.48
C PRO A 93 -10.89 0.08 -2.49
N GLY A 94 -11.59 1.18 -2.22
CA GLY A 94 -12.69 1.20 -1.25
C GLY A 94 -12.89 2.55 -0.56
N GLU A 95 -13.82 2.56 0.38
CA GLU A 95 -14.21 3.72 1.15
C GLU A 95 -13.76 3.61 2.61
N TYR A 96 -13.15 4.68 3.09
CA TYR A 96 -12.63 4.82 4.45
C TYR A 96 -13.29 6.07 5.07
N PRO A 97 -14.47 5.93 5.72
CA PRO A 97 -15.25 7.06 6.20
C PRO A 97 -14.64 7.80 7.39
N ASP A 98 -13.65 7.22 8.05
CA ASP A 98 -12.82 7.85 9.06
C ASP A 98 -11.42 7.25 9.13
N TYR A 99 -10.47 7.94 9.78
CA TYR A 99 -9.07 7.49 9.85
C TYR A 99 -8.88 6.17 10.62
N GLN A 100 -9.81 5.78 11.46
CA GLN A 100 -9.75 4.51 12.20
C GLN A 100 -9.93 3.32 11.26
N ARG A 101 -10.60 3.49 10.12
CA ARG A 101 -10.81 2.44 9.12
C ARG A 101 -9.52 2.01 8.42
N TRP A 102 -8.52 2.86 8.35
CA TRP A 102 -7.18 2.48 7.91
C TRP A 102 -6.19 2.25 9.06
N LEU A 103 -6.70 2.12 10.30
CA LEU A 103 -5.91 1.96 11.52
C LEU A 103 -5.01 3.17 11.82
N GLY A 104 -5.40 4.34 11.38
CA GLY A 104 -4.71 5.60 11.62
C GLY A 104 -4.68 5.96 13.10
N VAL A 105 -3.55 6.46 13.57
CA VAL A 105 -3.40 6.96 14.96
C VAL A 105 -4.00 8.35 15.13
N ASN A 106 -4.13 9.11 14.04
CA ASN A 106 -4.71 10.45 14.00
C ASN A 106 -5.13 10.81 12.57
N ASP A 107 -5.62 12.02 12.36
CA ASP A 107 -6.08 12.56 11.07
C ASP A 107 -4.98 13.30 10.28
N THR A 108 -3.72 13.04 10.58
CA THR A 108 -2.59 13.68 9.90
C THR A 108 -2.09 12.84 8.74
N ILE A 109 -2.34 13.29 7.51
CA ILE A 109 -1.77 12.72 6.28
C ILE A 109 -1.13 13.86 5.51
N ARG A 110 0.11 13.67 5.04
CA ARG A 110 0.91 14.71 4.38
C ARG A 110 1.54 14.31 3.06
N SER A 111 1.59 13.02 2.74
CA SER A 111 2.06 12.55 1.44
C SER A 111 1.39 11.22 1.08
N CYS A 112 1.40 10.89 -0.20
CA CYS A 112 0.87 9.62 -0.69
C CYS A 112 1.68 9.12 -1.88
N ARG A 113 1.67 7.80 -2.06
CA ARG A 113 2.35 7.13 -3.15
C ARG A 113 1.51 5.96 -3.65
N VAL A 114 1.56 5.74 -4.96
CA VAL A 114 0.99 4.54 -5.59
C VAL A 114 1.84 3.32 -5.21
N VAL A 115 1.20 2.23 -4.83
CA VAL A 115 1.88 0.95 -4.62
C VAL A 115 2.14 0.29 -5.98
N ARG A 116 3.40 0.03 -6.27
CA ARG A 116 3.84 -0.58 -7.51
C ARG A 116 4.04 -2.09 -7.34
N ASN A 117 4.05 -2.83 -8.44
CA ASN A 117 4.35 -4.26 -8.45
C ASN A 117 3.39 -5.12 -7.59
N VAL A 118 2.11 -4.78 -7.56
CA VAL A 118 1.09 -5.58 -6.84
C VAL A 118 0.89 -6.89 -7.55
N GLY A 119 1.17 -7.31 -8.58
CA GLY A 119 1.15 -8.59 -9.32
C GLY A 119 0.13 -9.63 -8.84
N ASN A 120 0.17 -10.79 -9.47
CA ASN A 120 -0.73 -11.93 -9.17
C ASN A 120 -0.02 -13.06 -8.41
N SER A 121 1.24 -12.88 -8.08
CA SER A 121 2.06 -13.83 -7.32
C SER A 121 2.76 -13.11 -6.19
N TRP A 122 3.00 -13.82 -5.11
CA TRP A 122 3.62 -13.27 -3.91
C TRP A 122 4.68 -14.22 -3.41
N ARG A 123 5.92 -13.73 -3.33
CA ARG A 123 7.04 -14.46 -2.77
C ARG A 123 8.02 -13.50 -2.11
N LEU A 124 8.27 -13.70 -0.83
CA LEU A 124 9.31 -13.01 -0.10
C LEU A 124 10.10 -13.99 0.76
N LYS A 125 11.29 -13.59 1.15
CA LYS A 125 12.14 -14.30 2.09
C LYS A 125 12.62 -13.36 3.18
N VAL A 126 12.59 -13.82 4.41
CA VAL A 126 12.96 -13.05 5.60
C VAL A 126 14.14 -13.69 6.30
N TRP A 127 14.93 -12.87 7.01
CA TRP A 127 16.09 -13.32 7.78
C TRP A 127 16.13 -12.67 9.17
N GLU A 128 16.62 -13.44 10.11
CA GLU A 128 16.77 -13.05 11.50
C GLU A 128 17.77 -11.90 11.70
N LYS A 129 18.85 -11.87 10.91
CA LYS A 129 19.94 -10.89 11.03
C LYS A 129 19.99 -9.93 9.84
N PRO A 130 20.64 -8.78 9.98
CA PRO A 130 20.94 -7.91 8.85
C PRO A 130 21.74 -8.64 7.75
N ASN A 131 21.74 -8.07 6.55
CA ASN A 131 22.50 -8.54 5.39
C ASN A 131 22.20 -9.99 4.98
N PHE A 132 20.96 -10.47 5.25
CA PHE A 132 20.48 -11.80 4.83
C PHE A 132 21.22 -12.94 5.53
N GLU A 133 21.54 -12.76 6.79
CA GLU A 133 22.21 -13.75 7.63
C GLU A 133 21.27 -14.37 8.68
N GLY A 134 21.72 -15.48 9.28
CA GLY A 134 20.99 -16.20 10.32
C GLY A 134 19.86 -17.06 9.79
N GLN A 135 18.90 -17.35 10.66
CA GLN A 135 17.71 -18.12 10.27
C GLN A 135 16.93 -17.41 9.18
N THR A 136 16.29 -18.20 8.31
CA THR A 136 15.54 -17.70 7.18
C THR A 136 14.25 -18.47 6.97
N MET A 137 13.23 -17.79 6.43
CA MET A 137 11.95 -18.39 6.09
C MET A 137 11.43 -17.79 4.78
N GLU A 138 10.86 -18.62 3.92
CA GLU A 138 10.09 -18.15 2.76
C GLU A 138 8.62 -17.97 3.12
N VAL A 139 8.03 -16.90 2.60
CA VAL A 139 6.64 -16.53 2.81
C VAL A 139 5.97 -16.34 1.46
N GLY A 140 4.90 -17.09 1.21
CA GLY A 140 4.07 -16.99 0.00
C GLY A 140 2.61 -16.65 0.30
N ASP A 141 2.24 -16.59 1.57
CA ASP A 141 0.86 -16.38 2.02
C ASP A 141 0.78 -15.39 3.19
N ASN A 142 -0.44 -14.96 3.50
CA ASN A 142 -0.70 -14.14 4.68
C ASN A 142 -0.29 -14.88 5.95
N MET A 143 0.36 -14.18 6.86
CA MET A 143 0.75 -14.69 8.17
C MET A 143 0.19 -13.78 9.28
N PRO A 144 -0.99 -14.08 9.82
CA PRO A 144 -1.60 -13.26 10.87
C PRO A 144 -0.81 -13.30 12.17
N VAL A 145 -0.08 -14.39 12.43
CA VAL A 145 0.80 -14.54 13.60
C VAL A 145 2.14 -15.09 13.13
N LEU A 146 3.14 -14.22 13.06
CA LEU A 146 4.47 -14.61 12.56
C LEU A 146 5.14 -15.64 13.48
N HIS A 147 4.95 -15.53 14.79
CA HIS A 147 5.60 -16.38 15.80
C HIS A 147 5.19 -17.86 15.73
N GLU A 148 4.11 -18.21 15.07
CA GLU A 148 3.73 -19.62 14.88
C GLU A 148 4.73 -20.39 13.99
N ARG A 149 5.42 -19.69 13.10
CA ARG A 149 6.39 -20.27 12.16
C ARG A 149 7.79 -19.69 12.28
N TRP A 150 7.91 -18.51 12.87
CA TRP A 150 9.16 -17.77 13.04
C TRP A 150 9.56 -17.76 14.50
N HIS A 151 10.62 -18.49 14.83
CA HIS A 151 11.04 -18.69 16.23
C HIS A 151 11.96 -17.58 16.77
N SER A 152 12.39 -16.66 15.93
CA SER A 152 13.12 -15.45 16.35
C SER A 152 12.16 -14.33 16.72
N ARG A 153 12.59 -13.46 17.65
CA ARG A 153 11.84 -12.23 17.98
C ARG A 153 12.02 -11.14 16.94
N ASP A 154 13.14 -11.19 16.22
CA ASP A 154 13.58 -10.13 15.32
C ASP A 154 13.58 -10.60 13.88
N LEU A 155 13.21 -9.69 13.00
CA LEU A 155 13.32 -9.83 11.57
C LEU A 155 14.07 -8.61 11.06
N HIS A 156 15.31 -8.81 10.65
CA HIS A 156 16.21 -7.72 10.32
C HIS A 156 16.37 -7.43 8.84
N SER A 157 16.23 -8.43 7.99
CA SER A 157 16.36 -8.24 6.55
C SER A 157 15.35 -9.09 5.76
N CYS A 158 15.06 -8.63 4.54
CA CYS A 158 14.03 -9.21 3.69
C CYS A 158 14.37 -9.05 2.23
N LYS A 159 14.00 -10.03 1.39
CA LYS A 159 13.96 -9.91 -0.07
C LYS A 159 12.55 -10.17 -0.55
N VAL A 160 11.98 -9.21 -1.26
CA VAL A 160 10.70 -9.36 -1.94
C VAL A 160 10.98 -9.69 -3.40
N PHE A 161 10.63 -10.88 -3.82
CA PHE A 161 10.82 -11.36 -5.19
C PHE A 161 9.61 -11.06 -6.07
N GLU A 162 8.39 -11.22 -5.51
CA GLU A 162 7.13 -11.09 -6.22
C GLU A 162 6.05 -10.46 -5.35
N GLY A 163 5.24 -9.60 -5.99
CA GLY A 163 4.14 -8.90 -5.34
C GLY A 163 4.58 -7.80 -4.40
N ALA A 164 3.59 -7.19 -3.77
CA ALA A 164 3.78 -6.22 -2.69
C ALA A 164 3.20 -6.78 -1.38
N TRP A 165 3.83 -6.40 -0.27
CA TRP A 165 3.50 -6.94 1.04
C TRP A 165 3.39 -5.82 2.07
N ILE A 166 2.68 -6.10 3.17
CA ILE A 166 2.61 -5.23 4.33
C ILE A 166 3.15 -5.99 5.53
N PHE A 167 4.17 -5.43 6.18
CA PHE A 167 4.60 -5.86 7.50
C PHE A 167 3.86 -5.06 8.55
N TYR A 168 3.44 -5.74 9.61
CA TYR A 168 2.80 -5.13 10.78
C TYR A 168 3.60 -5.40 12.03
N GLU A 169 3.70 -4.42 12.89
CA GLU A 169 4.43 -4.50 14.16
C GLU A 169 3.87 -5.59 15.09
N HIS A 170 2.55 -5.78 15.09
CA HIS A 170 1.85 -6.71 15.97
C HIS A 170 1.14 -7.83 15.21
N PRO A 171 0.81 -8.95 15.88
CA PRO A 171 -0.06 -9.97 15.33
C PRO A 171 -1.43 -9.43 14.91
N ASN A 172 -2.08 -10.18 14.01
CA ASN A 172 -3.41 -9.85 13.48
C ASN A 172 -3.50 -8.50 12.78
N TYR A 173 -2.41 -8.13 12.06
CA TYR A 173 -2.35 -6.94 11.20
C TYR A 173 -2.58 -5.63 11.97
N ARG A 174 -1.93 -5.49 13.12
CA ARG A 174 -2.04 -4.32 14.01
C ARG A 174 -0.69 -3.62 14.20
N GLY A 175 -0.77 -2.39 14.71
CA GLY A 175 0.39 -1.55 14.95
C GLY A 175 0.89 -0.86 13.70
N ARG A 176 2.15 -0.45 13.70
CA ARG A 176 2.76 0.20 12.54
C ARG A 176 2.75 -0.72 11.33
N GLN A 177 2.49 -0.11 10.18
CA GLN A 177 2.50 -0.77 8.88
C GLN A 177 3.75 -0.34 8.11
N TYR A 178 4.28 -1.27 7.32
CA TYR A 178 5.41 -1.02 6.44
C TYR A 178 5.14 -1.67 5.09
N LEU A 179 5.11 -0.84 4.02
CA LEU A 179 4.99 -1.35 2.65
C LEU A 179 6.32 -1.96 2.22
N MET A 180 6.25 -3.18 1.71
CA MET A 180 7.37 -3.93 1.16
C MET A 180 7.11 -4.20 -0.31
N GLU A 181 7.79 -3.49 -1.19
CA GLU A 181 7.76 -3.71 -2.64
C GLU A 181 8.95 -4.57 -3.09
N ARG A 182 8.92 -5.04 -4.33
CA ARG A 182 10.01 -5.85 -4.90
C ARG A 182 11.37 -5.18 -4.70
N GLY A 183 12.30 -5.92 -4.08
CA GLY A 183 13.63 -5.41 -3.77
C GLY A 183 14.29 -6.12 -2.60
N GLU A 184 15.45 -5.65 -2.26
CA GLU A 184 16.27 -6.13 -1.15
C GLU A 184 16.32 -5.08 -0.04
N TYR A 185 16.04 -5.51 1.18
CA TYR A 185 16.09 -4.71 2.40
C TYR A 185 17.08 -5.36 3.34
N ARG A 186 18.27 -4.79 3.43
CA ARG A 186 19.39 -5.35 4.22
C ARG A 186 19.23 -5.15 5.72
N ARG A 187 18.40 -4.17 6.10
CA ARG A 187 18.12 -3.79 7.50
C ARG A 187 16.67 -3.34 7.63
N HIS A 188 16.10 -3.52 8.80
CA HIS A 188 14.75 -3.05 9.09
C HIS A 188 14.56 -1.54 8.88
N SER A 189 15.60 -0.73 9.05
CA SER A 189 15.54 0.72 8.79
C SER A 189 15.29 1.06 7.31
N GLU A 190 15.59 0.18 6.37
CA GLU A 190 15.39 0.42 4.93
C GLU A 190 13.91 0.34 4.51
N TRP A 191 13.05 -0.29 5.32
CA TRP A 191 11.60 -0.21 5.15
C TRP A 191 10.92 0.79 6.09
N GLY A 192 11.71 1.59 6.82
CA GLY A 192 11.21 2.56 7.80
C GLY A 192 10.93 1.95 9.17
N GLY A 193 11.32 0.70 9.41
CA GLY A 193 11.16 0.03 10.70
C GLY A 193 11.98 0.73 11.79
N VAL A 194 11.31 1.10 12.88
CA VAL A 194 11.96 1.68 14.06
C VAL A 194 12.69 0.59 14.86
N GLN A 195 12.12 -0.61 14.84
CA GLN A 195 12.64 -1.81 15.49
C GLN A 195 12.51 -3.00 14.51
N PRO A 196 13.30 -4.07 14.68
CA PRO A 196 13.21 -5.27 13.86
C PRO A 196 11.99 -6.15 14.19
N ALA A 197 10.99 -5.62 14.87
CA ALA A 197 9.81 -6.34 15.31
C ALA A 197 8.76 -6.39 14.18
N VAL A 198 8.42 -7.60 13.75
CA VAL A 198 7.33 -7.89 12.83
C VAL A 198 6.44 -8.97 13.46
N GLY A 199 5.18 -8.66 13.68
CA GLY A 199 4.21 -9.58 14.28
C GLY A 199 3.32 -10.29 13.29
N SER A 200 3.06 -9.69 12.11
CA SER A 200 2.26 -10.28 11.04
C SER A 200 2.65 -9.74 9.67
N ILE A 201 2.33 -10.50 8.62
CA ILE A 201 2.68 -10.21 7.23
C ILE A 201 1.45 -10.44 6.37
N ARG A 202 1.11 -9.48 5.49
CA ARG A 202 -0.06 -9.57 4.60
C ARG A 202 0.32 -9.23 3.16
N ARG A 203 -0.27 -9.94 2.22
CA ARG A 203 -0.18 -9.61 0.79
C ARG A 203 -1.01 -8.37 0.47
N VAL A 204 -0.49 -7.50 -0.40
CA VAL A 204 -1.29 -6.45 -1.03
C VAL A 204 -2.02 -7.08 -2.21
N LYS A 205 -3.34 -7.22 -2.10
CA LYS A 205 -4.20 -7.76 -3.16
C LYS A 205 -5.62 -7.21 -3.03
N GLU A 206 -6.35 -7.24 -4.12
CA GLU A 206 -7.80 -7.00 -4.10
C GLU A 206 -8.53 -8.05 -3.23
N HIS A 207 -9.59 -7.63 -2.59
CA HIS A 207 -10.42 -8.46 -1.70
C HIS A 207 -11.58 -9.07 -2.46
#